data_3e50e0a4cb6f2819b4b33bbca922e34e
#
_entry.id   3e50e0a4cb6f2819b4b33bbca922e34e
#
_cell.length_a   1.000
_cell.length_b   1.000
_cell.length_c   1.000
_cell.angle_alpha   90.00
_cell.angle_beta   90.00
_cell.angle_gamma   90.00
#
_symmetry.space_group_name_H-M   'P 1'
#
loop_
_entity.id
_entity.type
_entity.pdbx_description
1 polymer ?
#
loop_
_entity_poly.entity_id
_entity_poly.type
_entity_poly.pdbx_seq_one_letter_code
_entity_poly.pdbx_strand_id
1 'polypeptide(L)'
;MTRPLELLAPAKNLECGIAAIDHGADAVYIGAQRFGARASAGNSVADIAKLCDYAHQFQTKVYVTVNTIIYDDELEDTRQLLQELADAKVDAVLVQDSSLFTLHSSLPLHASTQTDNRTTEKVQWLHDLGFSRVVLARELSIDDIRAIHESVPDVELEVFVHGALCVSYSGLCYASQHCFHRSANRGECAQFCRMQFDLLDADGQVIERNRHLLSLKDMCQIDNLEALAEAGATSFKIEGRLKDVTYVKNVTAAYSERLNDIIRRHPDRYHRASLGRCRYTFTPNLQKTFNRGYTTYFANGRRSDIASFDTPKAMGEFVGTVKELGRDSFNVAGTARFANGDGLCFLDKDRQLQGFRVNRVEGNRLFPQRMPDGLHPGLRLYRNNDQEFERLLSKPSSERKIPITLSLRPTDEGFCLSSGDVAVELPIEHQTADKPQRENIIRQLTKLGNTPYECSEVDLPEDFNYFIPSSQLTELRRRLVDEMRPLPASPIGEEQMLLRGENGSVEHASVESRKQLLPYRGGWEESSHLYNIANREACHFYGVDSPTAYELHPSADAVLMQCRHCLRYSLGYCVKHGGQRPSWREPLYLRLGDGRRFRLEFDCLNCQMNVYASAR
;
A
#
# COMPACT_ATOMS: atom_id res chain seq x y z
N MET A 1 7.81 -21.80 -15.49
CA MET A 1 7.94 -20.33 -15.62
C MET A 1 8.19 -19.76 -14.24
N THR A 2 8.99 -18.68 -14.13
CA THR A 2 9.19 -17.96 -12.87
C THR A 2 7.98 -17.09 -12.56
N ARG A 3 7.66 -16.89 -11.27
CA ARG A 3 6.51 -16.08 -10.83
C ARG A 3 6.92 -14.61 -10.64
N PRO A 4 6.14 -13.63 -11.16
CA PRO A 4 6.40 -12.22 -10.93
C PRO A 4 6.15 -11.84 -9.47
N LEU A 5 7.00 -10.99 -8.90
CA LEU A 5 6.79 -10.33 -7.62
C LEU A 5 6.62 -8.83 -7.87
N GLU A 6 5.48 -8.29 -7.46
CA GLU A 6 5.08 -6.90 -7.64
C GLU A 6 5.16 -6.12 -6.33
N LEU A 7 5.90 -5.03 -6.31
CA LEU A 7 5.86 -4.04 -5.23
C LEU A 7 4.86 -2.95 -5.59
N LEU A 8 3.76 -2.89 -4.85
CA LEU A 8 2.68 -1.92 -5.09
C LEU A 8 2.79 -0.76 -4.10
N ALA A 9 3.17 0.41 -4.59
CA ALA A 9 3.39 1.61 -3.78
C ALA A 9 2.21 2.61 -3.85
N PRO A 10 1.98 3.39 -2.78
CA PRO A 10 0.93 4.40 -2.75
C PRO A 10 1.34 5.67 -3.50
N ALA A 11 0.41 6.27 -4.23
CA ALA A 11 0.55 7.61 -4.80
C ALA A 11 -0.55 8.53 -4.25
N LYS A 12 -0.15 9.58 -3.54
CA LYS A 12 -1.05 10.65 -3.12
C LYS A 12 -1.43 11.54 -4.32
N ASN A 13 -0.45 11.79 -5.18
CA ASN A 13 -0.52 12.62 -6.38
C ASN A 13 0.52 12.15 -7.40
N LEU A 14 0.57 12.80 -8.56
CA LEU A 14 1.51 12.50 -9.64
C LEU A 14 2.98 12.47 -9.16
N GLU A 15 3.41 13.44 -8.34
CA GLU A 15 4.77 13.52 -7.80
C GLU A 15 5.12 12.27 -6.97
N CYS A 16 4.23 11.87 -6.08
CA CYS A 16 4.41 10.66 -5.26
C CYS A 16 4.44 9.39 -6.12
N GLY A 17 3.63 9.33 -7.18
CA GLY A 17 3.61 8.21 -8.12
C GLY A 17 4.94 8.06 -8.87
N ILE A 18 5.45 9.13 -9.44
CA ILE A 18 6.77 9.16 -10.11
C ILE A 18 7.87 8.79 -9.11
N ALA A 19 7.85 9.38 -7.91
CA ALA A 19 8.82 9.05 -6.88
C ALA A 19 8.80 7.56 -6.48
N ALA A 20 7.61 6.94 -6.39
CA ALA A 20 7.48 5.52 -6.11
C ALA A 20 8.11 4.65 -7.22
N ILE A 21 7.85 4.99 -8.49
CA ILE A 21 8.40 4.29 -9.66
C ILE A 21 9.92 4.37 -9.67
N ASP A 22 10.48 5.57 -9.48
CA ASP A 22 11.93 5.80 -9.45
C ASP A 22 12.61 5.07 -8.28
N HIS A 23 11.87 4.81 -7.19
CA HIS A 23 12.37 4.08 -6.03
C HIS A 23 12.04 2.58 -6.05
N GLY A 24 11.60 2.05 -7.21
CA GLY A 24 11.52 0.63 -7.48
C GLY A 24 10.15 -0.01 -7.25
N ALA A 25 9.07 0.76 -7.30
CA ALA A 25 7.73 0.19 -7.39
C ALA A 25 7.53 -0.50 -8.76
N ASP A 26 6.84 -1.65 -8.75
CA ASP A 26 6.41 -2.37 -9.96
C ASP A 26 4.98 -1.97 -10.35
N ALA A 27 4.24 -1.45 -9.39
CA ALA A 27 2.94 -0.84 -9.61
C ALA A 27 2.72 0.31 -8.62
N VAL A 28 1.87 1.26 -8.98
CA VAL A 28 1.42 2.33 -8.10
C VAL A 28 -0.10 2.35 -8.02
N TYR A 29 -0.68 2.65 -6.84
CA TYR A 29 -2.11 2.86 -6.73
C TYR A 29 -2.42 4.28 -6.29
N ILE A 30 -3.36 4.91 -7.02
CA ILE A 30 -3.73 6.31 -6.88
C ILE A 30 -5.26 6.43 -6.74
N GLY A 31 -5.76 7.46 -6.07
CA GLY A 31 -7.19 7.75 -5.99
C GLY A 31 -7.63 8.68 -7.11
N ALA A 32 -8.74 8.37 -7.77
CA ALA A 32 -9.44 9.35 -8.60
C ALA A 32 -10.04 10.47 -7.76
N GLN A 33 -10.49 11.54 -8.38
CA GLN A 33 -11.07 12.72 -7.70
C GLN A 33 -12.31 12.36 -6.87
N ARG A 34 -13.07 11.34 -7.29
CA ARG A 34 -14.27 10.82 -6.60
C ARG A 34 -14.12 9.31 -6.36
N PHE A 35 -14.93 8.75 -5.48
CA PHE A 35 -15.10 7.31 -5.20
C PHE A 35 -13.87 6.56 -4.66
N GLY A 36 -12.86 7.27 -4.15
CA GLY A 36 -11.70 6.65 -3.50
C GLY A 36 -11.84 6.63 -1.97
N ALA A 37 -11.43 5.54 -1.29
CA ALA A 37 -11.48 5.39 0.17
C ALA A 37 -10.58 6.39 0.96
N ARG A 38 -10.07 7.41 0.30
CA ARG A 38 -9.35 8.57 0.88
C ARG A 38 -9.74 9.82 0.10
N ALA A 39 -10.87 10.43 0.43
CA ALA A 39 -11.44 11.60 -0.27
C ALA A 39 -10.44 12.77 -0.42
N SER A 40 -9.53 12.96 0.53
CA SER A 40 -8.52 14.02 0.51
C SER A 40 -7.30 13.75 -0.40
N ALA A 41 -7.25 12.62 -1.11
CA ALA A 41 -6.17 12.26 -2.03
C ALA A 41 -6.70 11.97 -3.45
N GLY A 42 -7.66 12.77 -3.91
CA GLY A 42 -8.23 12.66 -5.25
C GLY A 42 -7.35 13.37 -6.29
N ASN A 43 -7.23 12.75 -7.47
CA ASN A 43 -6.44 13.25 -8.59
C ASN A 43 -7.29 13.36 -9.86
N SER A 44 -6.96 14.32 -10.73
CA SER A 44 -7.59 14.43 -12.03
C SER A 44 -7.24 13.26 -12.94
N VAL A 45 -8.14 12.88 -13.85
CA VAL A 45 -7.86 11.85 -14.86
C VAL A 45 -6.65 12.24 -15.72
N ALA A 46 -6.46 13.54 -16.00
CA ALA A 46 -5.31 14.03 -16.75
C ALA A 46 -3.97 13.80 -16.02
N ASP A 47 -3.91 13.90 -14.69
CA ASP A 47 -2.70 13.61 -13.93
C ASP A 47 -2.47 12.10 -13.81
N ILE A 48 -3.55 11.32 -13.76
CA ILE A 48 -3.48 9.85 -13.81
C ILE A 48 -2.93 9.40 -15.17
N ALA A 49 -3.39 9.98 -16.29
CA ALA A 49 -2.87 9.69 -17.63
C ALA A 49 -1.36 9.97 -17.75
N LYS A 50 -0.90 11.13 -17.24
CA LYS A 50 0.55 11.43 -17.18
C LYS A 50 1.33 10.42 -16.36
N LEU A 51 0.73 9.91 -15.28
CA LEU A 51 1.36 8.87 -14.47
C LEU A 51 1.44 7.54 -15.23
N CYS A 52 0.40 7.17 -15.99
CA CYS A 52 0.42 6.00 -16.87
C CYS A 52 1.52 6.12 -17.93
N ASP A 53 1.61 7.27 -18.62
CA ASP A 53 2.64 7.51 -19.62
C ASP A 53 4.06 7.39 -19.06
N TYR A 54 4.27 7.83 -17.81
CA TYR A 54 5.56 7.68 -17.14
C TYR A 54 5.82 6.23 -16.70
N ALA A 55 4.84 5.60 -16.09
CA ALA A 55 4.94 4.25 -15.54
C ALA A 55 5.21 3.19 -16.62
N HIS A 56 4.50 3.28 -17.73
CA HIS A 56 4.58 2.31 -18.81
C HIS A 56 5.95 2.29 -19.49
N GLN A 57 6.77 3.34 -19.39
CA GLN A 57 8.17 3.30 -19.85
C GLN A 57 9.00 2.21 -19.17
N PHE A 58 8.61 1.81 -17.95
CA PHE A 58 9.24 0.76 -17.15
C PHE A 58 8.39 -0.52 -17.08
N GLN A 59 7.31 -0.61 -17.83
CA GLN A 59 6.27 -1.64 -17.67
C GLN A 59 5.72 -1.69 -16.22
N THR A 60 5.76 -0.57 -15.53
CA THR A 60 5.15 -0.37 -14.20
C THR A 60 3.66 -0.09 -14.39
N LYS A 61 2.81 -0.73 -13.58
CA LYS A 61 1.36 -0.62 -13.68
C LYS A 61 0.80 0.52 -12.83
N VAL A 62 -0.34 1.07 -13.26
CA VAL A 62 -1.09 2.09 -12.52
C VAL A 62 -2.49 1.58 -12.20
N TYR A 63 -2.82 1.46 -10.91
CA TYR A 63 -4.12 1.04 -10.44
C TYR A 63 -4.89 2.19 -9.82
N VAL A 64 -6.16 2.36 -10.20
CA VAL A 64 -6.98 3.43 -9.63
C VAL A 64 -7.98 2.86 -8.62
N THR A 65 -8.11 3.54 -7.49
CA THR A 65 -9.07 3.12 -6.45
C THR A 65 -10.42 3.80 -6.68
N VAL A 66 -11.44 2.96 -6.95
CA VAL A 66 -12.86 3.29 -6.97
C VAL A 66 -13.52 2.39 -5.92
N ASN A 67 -13.05 2.52 -4.67
CA ASN A 67 -13.30 1.55 -3.60
C ASN A 67 -14.05 2.15 -2.40
N THR A 68 -15.09 2.88 -2.70
CA THR A 68 -16.13 3.32 -1.75
C THR A 68 -17.46 2.69 -2.12
N ILE A 69 -18.43 2.69 -1.20
CA ILE A 69 -19.83 2.46 -1.56
C ILE A 69 -20.33 3.60 -2.45
N ILE A 70 -21.25 3.30 -3.35
CA ILE A 70 -21.79 4.21 -4.36
C ILE A 70 -23.28 4.36 -4.10
N TYR A 71 -23.84 5.57 -4.20
CA TYR A 71 -25.26 5.82 -4.12
C TYR A 71 -25.92 5.83 -5.50
N ASP A 72 -27.25 5.73 -5.56
CA ASP A 72 -27.99 5.64 -6.81
C ASP A 72 -27.75 6.81 -7.78
N ASP A 73 -27.63 8.01 -7.25
CA ASP A 73 -27.36 9.24 -8.01
C ASP A 73 -25.91 9.35 -8.50
N GLU A 74 -25.03 8.50 -8.04
CA GLU A 74 -23.61 8.45 -8.40
C GLU A 74 -23.27 7.37 -9.44
N LEU A 75 -24.20 6.47 -9.76
CA LEU A 75 -23.95 5.34 -10.65
C LEU A 75 -23.50 5.77 -12.05
N GLU A 76 -24.15 6.79 -12.63
CA GLU A 76 -23.81 7.27 -13.97
C GLU A 76 -22.45 7.98 -14.00
N ASP A 77 -22.18 8.83 -13.01
CA ASP A 77 -20.86 9.47 -12.85
C ASP A 77 -19.75 8.44 -12.68
N THR A 78 -20.05 7.31 -12.03
CA THR A 78 -19.09 6.22 -11.86
C THR A 78 -18.81 5.49 -13.18
N ARG A 79 -19.83 5.24 -13.99
CA ARG A 79 -19.66 4.66 -15.34
C ARG A 79 -18.80 5.54 -16.21
N GLN A 80 -19.09 6.84 -16.22
CA GLN A 80 -18.29 7.82 -16.97
C GLN A 80 -16.84 7.83 -16.51
N LEU A 81 -16.61 7.84 -15.18
CA LEU A 81 -15.24 7.78 -14.64
C LEU A 81 -14.49 6.51 -15.08
N LEU A 82 -15.14 5.34 -15.07
CA LEU A 82 -14.50 4.10 -15.52
C LEU A 82 -14.09 4.16 -16.99
N GLN A 83 -14.92 4.78 -17.86
CA GLN A 83 -14.58 4.99 -19.27
C GLN A 83 -13.39 5.96 -19.40
N GLU A 84 -13.40 7.09 -18.70
CA GLU A 84 -12.30 8.05 -18.72
C GLU A 84 -10.97 7.44 -18.24
N LEU A 85 -11.02 6.53 -17.24
CA LEU A 85 -9.85 5.81 -16.76
C LEU A 85 -9.34 4.78 -17.77
N ALA A 86 -10.24 4.12 -18.52
CA ALA A 86 -9.85 3.24 -19.62
C ALA A 86 -9.14 4.01 -20.74
N ASP A 87 -9.68 5.16 -21.12
CA ASP A 87 -9.08 6.05 -22.14
C ASP A 87 -7.71 6.60 -21.67
N ALA A 88 -7.53 6.79 -20.37
CA ALA A 88 -6.26 7.16 -19.73
C ALA A 88 -5.26 5.99 -19.61
N LYS A 89 -5.60 4.80 -20.13
CA LYS A 89 -4.76 3.58 -20.11
C LYS A 89 -4.37 3.10 -18.71
N VAL A 90 -5.30 3.21 -17.77
CA VAL A 90 -5.15 2.63 -16.43
C VAL A 90 -5.15 1.10 -16.54
N ASP A 91 -4.26 0.43 -15.81
CA ASP A 91 -4.08 -1.03 -15.91
C ASP A 91 -5.16 -1.83 -15.17
N ALA A 92 -5.73 -1.29 -14.08
CA ALA A 92 -6.85 -1.90 -13.36
C ALA A 92 -7.50 -0.92 -12.39
N VAL A 93 -8.72 -1.25 -11.93
CA VAL A 93 -9.41 -0.52 -10.87
C VAL A 93 -9.64 -1.41 -9.64
N LEU A 94 -9.40 -0.85 -8.45
CA LEU A 94 -9.72 -1.51 -7.18
C LEU A 94 -11.13 -1.10 -6.76
N VAL A 95 -12.02 -2.06 -6.56
CA VAL A 95 -13.44 -1.82 -6.30
C VAL A 95 -13.90 -2.41 -4.97
N GLN A 96 -14.93 -1.80 -4.37
CA GLN A 96 -15.61 -2.27 -3.17
C GLN A 96 -17.09 -2.56 -3.44
N ASP A 97 -17.79 -1.64 -4.08
CA ASP A 97 -19.24 -1.71 -4.29
C ASP A 97 -19.58 -2.80 -5.30
N SER A 98 -20.55 -3.63 -4.93
CA SER A 98 -21.00 -4.75 -5.77
C SER A 98 -21.73 -4.30 -7.06
N SER A 99 -22.22 -3.07 -7.10
CA SER A 99 -22.76 -2.49 -8.33
C SER A 99 -21.74 -2.45 -9.46
N LEU A 100 -20.45 -2.31 -9.13
CA LEU A 100 -19.37 -2.29 -10.12
C LEU A 100 -19.07 -3.67 -10.71
N PHE A 101 -19.50 -4.76 -10.05
CA PHE A 101 -19.34 -6.13 -10.56
C PHE A 101 -20.25 -6.41 -11.76
N THR A 102 -21.37 -5.68 -11.85
CA THR A 102 -22.34 -5.78 -12.94
C THR A 102 -22.13 -4.72 -14.03
N LEU A 103 -21.38 -3.66 -13.74
CA LEU A 103 -21.02 -2.66 -14.73
C LEU A 103 -19.99 -3.26 -15.70
N HIS A 104 -20.36 -3.34 -16.98
CA HIS A 104 -19.44 -3.77 -18.02
C HIS A 104 -18.31 -2.74 -18.18
N SER A 105 -17.16 -3.03 -17.61
CA SER A 105 -15.94 -2.25 -17.75
C SER A 105 -14.93 -3.02 -18.60
N SER A 106 -14.25 -2.33 -19.52
CA SER A 106 -13.11 -2.87 -20.24
C SER A 106 -11.86 -3.00 -19.37
N LEU A 107 -11.87 -2.36 -18.17
CA LEU A 107 -10.75 -2.41 -17.23
C LEU A 107 -10.81 -3.67 -16.37
N PRO A 108 -9.65 -4.32 -16.11
CA PRO A 108 -9.53 -5.38 -15.12
C PRO A 108 -9.98 -4.89 -13.73
N LEU A 109 -10.73 -5.74 -13.01
CA LEU A 109 -11.22 -5.45 -11.67
C LEU A 109 -10.37 -6.18 -10.63
N HIS A 110 -9.90 -5.43 -9.63
CA HIS A 110 -9.26 -5.97 -8.44
C HIS A 110 -10.19 -5.81 -7.23
N ALA A 111 -10.45 -6.90 -6.52
CA ALA A 111 -11.27 -6.85 -5.32
C ALA A 111 -10.51 -6.16 -4.18
N SER A 112 -10.97 -4.99 -3.76
CA SER A 112 -10.37 -4.23 -2.66
C SER A 112 -10.44 -5.01 -1.35
N THR A 113 -9.51 -4.78 -0.42
CA THR A 113 -9.64 -5.26 0.97
C THR A 113 -10.94 -4.79 1.65
N GLN A 114 -11.59 -3.74 1.12
CA GLN A 114 -12.89 -3.23 1.58
C GLN A 114 -14.05 -4.19 1.30
N THR A 115 -13.85 -5.25 0.50
CA THR A 115 -14.84 -6.32 0.29
C THR A 115 -14.73 -7.45 1.33
N ASP A 116 -13.90 -7.29 2.37
CA ASP A 116 -13.72 -8.22 3.48
C ASP A 116 -13.26 -9.63 3.04
N ASN A 117 -12.03 -9.69 2.51
CA ASN A 117 -11.47 -10.90 1.89
C ASN A 117 -10.68 -11.72 2.91
N ARG A 118 -11.36 -12.49 3.76
CA ARG A 118 -10.77 -13.25 4.88
C ARG A 118 -10.82 -14.76 4.74
N THR A 119 -11.62 -15.29 3.85
CA THR A 119 -11.85 -16.73 3.74
C THR A 119 -11.60 -17.24 2.33
N THR A 120 -11.27 -18.53 2.23
CA THR A 120 -11.08 -19.21 0.94
C THR A 120 -12.33 -19.11 0.06
N GLU A 121 -13.52 -19.34 0.67
CA GLU A 121 -14.80 -19.30 -0.04
C GLU A 121 -15.07 -17.90 -0.62
N LYS A 122 -14.70 -16.83 0.11
CA LYS A 122 -14.86 -15.46 -0.39
C LYS A 122 -13.93 -15.18 -1.55
N VAL A 123 -12.68 -15.66 -1.50
CA VAL A 123 -11.70 -15.48 -2.57
C VAL A 123 -12.12 -16.28 -3.81
N GLN A 124 -12.57 -17.53 -3.65
CA GLN A 124 -13.11 -18.34 -4.73
C GLN A 124 -14.30 -17.67 -5.39
N TRP A 125 -15.25 -17.18 -4.60
CA TRP A 125 -16.42 -16.48 -5.12
C TRP A 125 -16.08 -15.22 -5.93
N LEU A 126 -15.09 -14.43 -5.47
CA LEU A 126 -14.61 -13.27 -6.22
C LEU A 126 -13.91 -13.69 -7.52
N HIS A 127 -13.14 -14.78 -7.49
CA HIS A 127 -12.52 -15.35 -8.69
C HIS A 127 -13.60 -15.78 -9.71
N ASP A 128 -14.65 -16.48 -9.25
CA ASP A 128 -15.76 -16.93 -10.10
C ASP A 128 -16.56 -15.76 -10.70
N LEU A 129 -16.54 -14.58 -10.05
CA LEU A 129 -17.09 -13.33 -10.60
C LEU A 129 -16.16 -12.65 -11.62
N GLY A 130 -14.97 -13.20 -11.86
CA GLY A 130 -14.00 -12.70 -12.85
C GLY A 130 -13.00 -11.68 -12.32
N PHE A 131 -12.82 -11.57 -11.00
CA PHE A 131 -11.73 -10.78 -10.45
C PHE A 131 -10.39 -11.46 -10.70
N SER A 132 -9.47 -10.76 -11.37
CA SER A 132 -8.11 -11.26 -11.62
C SER A 132 -7.22 -11.22 -10.38
N ARG A 133 -7.53 -10.29 -9.43
CA ARG A 133 -6.75 -10.09 -8.21
C ARG A 133 -7.65 -9.83 -7.00
N VAL A 134 -7.27 -10.38 -5.85
CA VAL A 134 -7.94 -10.18 -4.57
C VAL A 134 -6.97 -9.62 -3.53
N VAL A 135 -7.30 -8.45 -2.97
CA VAL A 135 -6.55 -7.84 -1.87
C VAL A 135 -7.00 -8.46 -0.56
N LEU A 136 -6.16 -9.29 0.02
CA LEU A 136 -6.48 -10.02 1.25
C LEU A 136 -6.58 -9.11 2.48
N ALA A 137 -7.35 -9.54 3.48
CA ALA A 137 -7.44 -8.87 4.76
C ALA A 137 -6.10 -8.93 5.51
N ARG A 138 -5.76 -7.83 6.21
CA ARG A 138 -4.49 -7.69 6.96
C ARG A 138 -4.38 -8.65 8.14
N GLU A 139 -5.49 -9.19 8.58
CA GLU A 139 -5.64 -10.06 9.74
C GLU A 139 -5.24 -11.52 9.49
N LEU A 140 -4.99 -11.90 8.25
CA LEU A 140 -4.61 -13.27 7.88
C LEU A 140 -3.18 -13.58 8.32
N SER A 141 -2.96 -14.82 8.74
CA SER A 141 -1.62 -15.38 8.94
C SER A 141 -1.02 -15.83 7.60
N ILE A 142 0.29 -16.07 7.59
CA ILE A 142 0.99 -16.65 6.42
C ILE A 142 0.38 -18.00 6.05
N ASP A 143 -0.03 -18.81 7.04
CA ASP A 143 -0.65 -20.11 6.79
C ASP A 143 -2.07 -19.97 6.20
N ASP A 144 -2.86 -18.98 6.65
CA ASP A 144 -4.17 -18.67 6.03
C ASP A 144 -4.00 -18.27 4.56
N ILE A 145 -2.98 -17.43 4.24
CA ILE A 145 -2.68 -17.00 2.87
C ILE A 145 -2.30 -18.20 2.00
N ARG A 146 -1.45 -19.10 2.53
CA ARG A 146 -1.07 -20.34 1.83
C ARG A 146 -2.27 -21.21 1.53
N ALA A 147 -3.14 -21.45 2.51
CA ALA A 147 -4.35 -22.24 2.32
C ALA A 147 -5.29 -21.66 1.26
N ILE A 148 -5.42 -20.32 1.20
CA ILE A 148 -6.18 -19.63 0.16
C ILE A 148 -5.54 -19.85 -1.23
N HIS A 149 -4.23 -19.68 -1.34
CA HIS A 149 -3.51 -19.87 -2.62
C HIS A 149 -3.59 -21.31 -3.13
N GLU A 150 -3.43 -22.29 -2.23
CA GLU A 150 -3.53 -23.71 -2.59
C GLU A 150 -4.94 -24.09 -3.07
N SER A 151 -5.97 -23.44 -2.53
CA SER A 151 -7.37 -23.69 -2.90
C SER A 151 -7.81 -22.92 -4.16
N VAL A 152 -7.25 -21.74 -4.41
CA VAL A 152 -7.60 -20.85 -5.53
C VAL A 152 -6.31 -20.39 -6.22
N PRO A 153 -5.59 -21.28 -6.93
CA PRO A 153 -4.26 -20.99 -7.46
C PRO A 153 -4.24 -19.99 -8.61
N ASP A 154 -5.35 -19.83 -9.33
CA ASP A 154 -5.46 -19.02 -10.56
C ASP A 154 -5.76 -17.54 -10.29
N VAL A 155 -5.99 -17.15 -9.02
CA VAL A 155 -6.20 -15.74 -8.65
C VAL A 155 -4.92 -15.13 -8.08
N GLU A 156 -4.59 -13.91 -8.50
CA GLU A 156 -3.49 -13.15 -7.91
C GLU A 156 -3.84 -12.68 -6.49
N LEU A 157 -2.96 -12.97 -5.53
CA LEU A 157 -3.12 -12.54 -4.15
C LEU A 157 -2.26 -11.31 -3.86
N GLU A 158 -2.92 -10.22 -3.44
CA GLU A 158 -2.30 -8.99 -2.99
C GLU A 158 -2.37 -8.89 -1.47
N VAL A 159 -1.24 -8.64 -0.81
CA VAL A 159 -1.12 -8.52 0.64
C VAL A 159 -0.54 -7.19 1.06
N PHE A 160 -1.07 -6.58 2.12
CA PHE A 160 -0.43 -5.42 2.73
C PHE A 160 0.83 -5.83 3.48
N VAL A 161 1.92 -5.07 3.27
CA VAL A 161 3.21 -5.36 3.89
C VAL A 161 3.74 -4.23 4.77
N HIS A 162 3.24 -3.01 4.62
CA HIS A 162 3.73 -1.86 5.40
C HIS A 162 2.65 -0.80 5.64
N GLY A 163 2.74 -0.12 6.78
CA GLY A 163 2.01 1.11 7.07
C GLY A 163 0.82 0.92 8.02
N ALA A 164 -0.09 1.89 8.01
CA ALA A 164 -1.17 1.99 9.00
C ALA A 164 -2.15 0.81 8.95
N LEU A 165 -2.49 0.30 10.13
CA LEU A 165 -3.51 -0.73 10.32
C LEU A 165 -4.87 -0.11 10.65
N CYS A 166 -5.92 -0.70 10.10
CA CYS A 166 -7.29 -0.56 10.55
C CYS A 166 -7.55 -1.58 11.65
N VAL A 167 -8.20 -1.20 12.75
CA VAL A 167 -8.49 -2.13 13.85
C VAL A 167 -9.72 -2.98 13.56
N SER A 168 -10.71 -2.43 12.84
CA SER A 168 -11.83 -3.17 12.30
C SER A 168 -11.44 -3.85 11.00
N TYR A 169 -12.05 -4.97 10.68
CA TYR A 169 -11.98 -5.52 9.32
C TYR A 169 -12.35 -4.45 8.32
N SER A 170 -11.63 -4.41 7.20
CA SER A 170 -11.82 -3.38 6.18
C SER A 170 -13.21 -3.49 5.54
N GLY A 171 -13.88 -2.36 5.34
CA GLY A 171 -15.27 -2.32 4.87
C GLY A 171 -16.32 -2.45 5.97
N LEU A 172 -15.96 -2.89 7.18
CA LEU A 172 -16.86 -3.20 8.28
C LEU A 172 -16.71 -2.24 9.47
N CYS A 173 -16.46 -0.96 9.21
CA CYS A 173 -16.32 0.06 10.23
C CYS A 173 -17.33 1.19 10.02
N TYR A 174 -18.33 1.25 10.88
CA TYR A 174 -19.40 2.26 10.86
C TYR A 174 -19.28 3.28 12.00
N ALA A 175 -18.26 3.15 12.86
CA ALA A 175 -18.08 4.00 14.03
C ALA A 175 -17.94 5.50 13.69
N SER A 176 -17.26 5.83 12.58
CA SER A 176 -17.14 7.21 12.11
C SER A 176 -18.49 7.78 11.63
N GLN A 177 -19.29 6.99 10.91
CA GLN A 177 -20.63 7.37 10.48
C GLN A 177 -21.53 7.58 11.69
N HIS A 178 -21.54 6.63 12.62
CA HIS A 178 -22.35 6.69 13.83
C HIS A 178 -22.04 7.91 14.71
N CYS A 179 -20.76 8.19 14.91
CA CYS A 179 -20.31 9.22 15.86
C CYS A 179 -20.20 10.62 15.28
N PHE A 180 -19.92 10.75 13.96
CA PHE A 180 -19.47 12.00 13.36
C PHE A 180 -20.15 12.28 12.00
N HIS A 181 -21.08 11.44 11.54
CA HIS A 181 -21.71 11.52 10.22
C HIS A 181 -20.69 11.57 9.06
N ARG A 182 -19.59 10.84 9.21
CA ARG A 182 -18.49 10.74 8.25
C ARG A 182 -18.23 9.26 7.98
N SER A 183 -18.62 8.77 6.80
CA SER A 183 -18.46 7.35 6.50
C SER A 183 -17.03 6.97 6.15
N ALA A 184 -16.50 5.95 6.86
CA ALA A 184 -15.22 5.33 6.52
C ALA A 184 -15.29 4.58 5.17
N ASN A 185 -16.48 4.04 4.82
CA ASN A 185 -16.75 3.37 3.55
C ASN A 185 -16.93 4.35 2.39
N ARG A 186 -16.99 5.67 2.69
CA ARG A 186 -17.05 6.77 1.72
C ARG A 186 -15.76 7.61 1.69
N GLY A 187 -14.68 7.11 2.30
CA GLY A 187 -13.37 7.78 2.32
C GLY A 187 -13.20 8.87 3.37
N GLU A 188 -14.16 9.07 4.28
CA GLU A 188 -14.21 10.16 5.25
C GLU A 188 -13.97 9.72 6.70
N CYS A 189 -13.15 8.69 6.91
CA CYS A 189 -12.87 8.14 8.23
C CYS A 189 -12.40 9.21 9.23
N ALA A 190 -13.13 9.38 10.35
CA ALA A 190 -12.77 10.30 11.44
C ALA A 190 -11.69 9.75 12.39
N GLN A 191 -11.16 8.55 12.13
CA GLN A 191 -10.17 7.87 12.96
C GLN A 191 -10.66 7.63 14.40
N PHE A 192 -11.91 7.24 14.59
CA PHE A 192 -12.49 6.88 15.89
C PHE A 192 -11.58 5.97 16.71
N CYS A 193 -10.97 4.96 16.09
CA CYS A 193 -10.06 4.02 16.75
C CYS A 193 -8.76 4.66 17.29
N ARG A 194 -8.47 5.92 16.94
CA ARG A 194 -7.29 6.66 17.42
C ARG A 194 -7.62 7.61 18.57
N MET A 195 -8.89 7.68 18.98
CA MET A 195 -9.33 8.50 20.11
C MET A 195 -8.95 7.86 21.45
N GLN A 196 -9.03 8.65 22.52
CA GLN A 196 -8.85 8.17 23.88
C GLN A 196 -10.15 7.66 24.45
N PHE A 197 -10.07 6.54 25.18
CA PHE A 197 -11.20 5.89 25.83
C PHE A 197 -10.86 5.54 27.27
N ASP A 198 -11.87 5.59 28.14
CA ASP A 198 -11.89 4.80 29.35
C ASP A 198 -12.48 3.41 29.04
N LEU A 199 -11.92 2.36 29.64
CA LEU A 199 -12.52 1.03 29.66
C LEU A 199 -13.23 0.83 30.98
N LEU A 200 -14.52 0.54 30.92
CA LEU A 200 -15.40 0.35 32.08
C LEU A 200 -15.93 -1.09 32.10
N ASP A 201 -16.18 -1.60 33.30
CA ASP A 201 -16.97 -2.81 33.49
C ASP A 201 -18.48 -2.54 33.56
N ALA A 202 -19.29 -3.60 33.76
CA ALA A 202 -20.75 -3.50 33.85
C ALA A 202 -21.23 -2.63 35.02
N ASP A 203 -20.45 -2.53 36.09
CA ASP A 203 -20.78 -1.72 37.29
C ASP A 203 -20.26 -0.28 37.14
N GLY A 204 -19.63 0.07 36.03
CA GLY A 204 -19.07 1.39 35.75
C GLY A 204 -17.69 1.62 36.36
N GLN A 205 -17.05 0.58 36.94
CA GLN A 205 -15.70 0.67 37.45
C GLN A 205 -14.69 0.86 36.30
N VAL A 206 -13.73 1.77 36.50
CA VAL A 206 -12.72 2.08 35.49
C VAL A 206 -11.59 1.04 35.56
N ILE A 207 -11.40 0.28 34.46
CA ILE A 207 -10.32 -0.70 34.27
C ILE A 207 -9.07 0.01 33.71
N GLU A 208 -9.25 0.79 32.64
CA GLU A 208 -8.21 1.61 32.00
C GLU A 208 -8.75 3.03 31.79
N ARG A 209 -7.90 4.04 32.01
CA ARG A 209 -8.31 5.45 31.94
C ARG A 209 -7.56 6.19 30.84
N ASN A 210 -8.31 6.92 30.00
CA ASN A 210 -7.80 7.89 29.04
C ASN A 210 -6.68 7.33 28.14
N ARG A 211 -6.90 6.15 27.53
CA ARG A 211 -5.94 5.48 26.65
C ARG A 211 -6.47 5.26 25.24
N HIS A 212 -5.56 5.14 24.27
CA HIS A 212 -5.87 4.86 22.88
C HIS A 212 -6.09 3.36 22.63
N LEU A 213 -7.11 2.79 23.29
CA LEU A 213 -7.32 1.34 23.43
C LEU A 213 -7.53 0.60 22.10
N LEU A 214 -8.01 1.27 21.07
CA LEU A 214 -8.21 0.72 19.74
C LEU A 214 -7.08 1.10 18.75
N SER A 215 -6.05 1.85 19.22
CA SER A 215 -4.97 2.31 18.37
C SER A 215 -3.92 1.21 18.17
N LEU A 216 -3.71 0.80 16.91
CA LEU A 216 -2.68 -0.19 16.55
C LEU A 216 -1.36 0.49 16.17
N LYS A 217 -0.26 -0.24 16.34
CA LYS A 217 1.03 0.04 15.70
C LYS A 217 0.91 -0.04 14.19
N ASP A 218 1.94 0.41 13.47
CA ASP A 218 1.98 0.24 12.01
C ASP A 218 2.52 -1.14 11.64
N MET A 219 2.00 -1.71 10.54
CA MET A 219 2.46 -2.98 10.01
C MET A 219 3.86 -2.83 9.40
N CYS A 220 4.72 -3.83 9.61
CA CYS A 220 5.98 -3.98 8.91
C CYS A 220 6.26 -5.48 8.69
N GLN A 221 6.23 -5.91 7.42
CA GLN A 221 6.45 -7.30 7.01
C GLN A 221 7.77 -7.48 6.25
N ILE A 222 8.72 -6.54 6.38
CA ILE A 222 9.97 -6.56 5.61
C ILE A 222 10.73 -7.88 5.77
N ASP A 223 10.70 -8.46 6.97
CA ASP A 223 11.36 -9.72 7.27
C ASP A 223 10.53 -10.94 6.85
N ASN A 224 9.23 -10.79 6.64
CA ASN A 224 8.29 -11.84 6.24
C ASN A 224 8.06 -11.89 4.72
N LEU A 225 8.66 -10.99 3.91
CA LEU A 225 8.38 -10.89 2.47
C LEU A 225 8.58 -12.21 1.73
N GLU A 226 9.66 -12.94 2.05
CA GLU A 226 9.95 -14.22 1.42
C GLU A 226 8.91 -15.28 1.79
N ALA A 227 8.55 -15.39 3.05
CA ALA A 227 7.52 -16.32 3.51
C ALA A 227 6.13 -16.00 2.93
N LEU A 228 5.81 -14.71 2.74
CA LEU A 228 4.58 -14.28 2.06
C LEU A 228 4.61 -14.64 0.58
N ALA A 229 5.74 -14.46 -0.11
CA ALA A 229 5.91 -14.89 -1.50
C ALA A 229 5.78 -16.42 -1.62
N GLU A 230 6.37 -17.18 -0.70
CA GLU A 230 6.26 -18.65 -0.66
C GLU A 230 4.83 -19.12 -0.34
N ALA A 231 4.07 -18.34 0.43
CA ALA A 231 2.66 -18.61 0.71
C ALA A 231 1.72 -18.27 -0.47
N GLY A 232 2.24 -17.77 -1.58
CA GLY A 232 1.46 -17.53 -2.79
C GLY A 232 1.17 -16.06 -3.11
N ALA A 233 1.53 -15.11 -2.24
CA ALA A 233 1.37 -13.69 -2.54
C ALA A 233 2.25 -13.28 -3.74
N THR A 234 1.66 -12.52 -4.67
CA THR A 234 2.34 -12.01 -5.86
C THR A 234 2.49 -10.49 -5.83
N SER A 235 1.61 -9.78 -5.11
CA SER A 235 1.65 -8.31 -4.98
C SER A 235 1.78 -7.89 -3.52
N PHE A 236 2.77 -7.04 -3.24
CA PHE A 236 3.16 -6.56 -1.91
C PHE A 236 2.84 -5.08 -1.78
N LYS A 237 1.73 -4.77 -1.08
CA LYS A 237 1.16 -3.43 -1.00
C LYS A 237 1.63 -2.63 0.20
N ILE A 238 2.17 -1.43 -0.07
CA ILE A 238 2.49 -0.43 0.95
C ILE A 238 1.26 0.46 1.18
N GLU A 239 0.77 0.57 2.41
CA GLU A 239 -0.26 1.56 2.78
C GLU A 239 0.36 2.95 2.94
N GLY A 240 -0.30 3.98 2.41
CA GLY A 240 0.24 5.33 2.57
C GLY A 240 -0.25 6.42 1.63
N ARG A 241 -1.44 6.33 1.03
CA ARG A 241 -1.96 7.37 0.10
C ARG A 241 -2.06 8.79 0.69
N LEU A 242 -2.02 8.95 2.01
CA LEU A 242 -1.98 10.26 2.68
C LEU A 242 -0.57 10.67 3.13
N LYS A 243 0.44 9.86 2.80
CA LYS A 243 1.84 10.11 3.17
C LYS A 243 2.51 11.06 2.19
N ASP A 244 3.57 11.71 2.66
CA ASP A 244 4.42 12.58 1.87
C ASP A 244 5.40 11.80 0.96
N VAL A 245 6.06 12.52 0.08
CA VAL A 245 7.00 11.97 -0.88
C VAL A 245 8.22 11.33 -0.20
N THR A 246 8.68 11.84 0.94
CA THR A 246 9.81 11.30 1.71
C THR A 246 9.49 9.88 2.22
N TYR A 247 8.29 9.69 2.78
CA TYR A 247 7.82 8.36 3.19
C TYR A 247 7.78 7.40 2.00
N VAL A 248 7.20 7.83 0.87
CA VAL A 248 7.09 7.00 -0.34
C VAL A 248 8.45 6.56 -0.83
N LYS A 249 9.40 7.49 -0.99
CA LYS A 249 10.78 7.21 -1.42
C LYS A 249 11.46 6.18 -0.51
N ASN A 250 11.45 6.43 0.80
CA ASN A 250 12.15 5.61 1.78
C ASN A 250 11.56 4.20 1.89
N VAL A 251 10.24 4.08 2.03
CA VAL A 251 9.59 2.78 2.22
C VAL A 251 9.65 1.94 0.95
N THR A 252 9.39 2.56 -0.22
CA THR A 252 9.46 1.84 -1.49
C THR A 252 10.88 1.32 -1.76
N ALA A 253 11.92 2.14 -1.54
CA ALA A 253 13.31 1.72 -1.71
C ALA A 253 13.67 0.54 -0.78
N ALA A 254 13.28 0.59 0.51
CA ALA A 254 13.56 -0.49 1.46
C ALA A 254 12.95 -1.83 1.01
N TYR A 255 11.69 -1.82 0.60
CA TYR A 255 11.00 -3.03 0.12
C TYR A 255 11.50 -3.49 -1.25
N SER A 256 11.85 -2.56 -2.14
CA SER A 256 12.47 -2.87 -3.44
C SER A 256 13.81 -3.58 -3.29
N GLU A 257 14.69 -3.09 -2.40
CA GLU A 257 15.97 -3.76 -2.11
C GLU A 257 15.74 -5.17 -1.55
N ARG A 258 14.77 -5.33 -0.63
CA ARG A 258 14.45 -6.63 -0.05
C ARG A 258 13.92 -7.63 -1.07
N LEU A 259 13.04 -7.20 -1.98
CA LEU A 259 12.54 -8.05 -3.08
C LEU A 259 13.66 -8.43 -4.05
N ASN A 260 14.54 -7.47 -4.41
CA ASN A 260 15.70 -7.76 -5.25
C ASN A 260 16.64 -8.80 -4.61
N ASP A 261 16.77 -8.77 -3.29
CA ASP A 261 17.54 -9.75 -2.52
C ASP A 261 16.94 -11.15 -2.60
N ILE A 262 15.60 -11.27 -2.45
CA ILE A 262 14.88 -12.53 -2.57
C ILE A 262 15.02 -13.10 -3.98
N ILE A 263 14.80 -12.29 -5.01
CA ILE A 263 14.91 -12.71 -6.41
C ILE A 263 16.33 -13.14 -6.75
N ARG A 264 17.36 -12.44 -6.27
CA ARG A 264 18.78 -12.82 -6.49
C ARG A 264 19.12 -14.17 -5.88
N ARG A 265 18.48 -14.54 -4.75
CA ARG A 265 18.67 -15.86 -4.10
C ARG A 265 17.87 -16.97 -4.77
N HIS A 266 16.75 -16.62 -5.44
CA HIS A 266 15.83 -17.57 -6.07
C HIS A 266 15.46 -17.16 -7.51
N PRO A 267 16.44 -16.98 -8.43
CA PRO A 267 16.19 -16.50 -9.79
C PRO A 267 15.44 -17.51 -10.66
N ASP A 268 15.42 -18.77 -10.27
CA ASP A 268 14.67 -19.86 -10.87
C ASP A 268 13.17 -19.84 -10.52
N ARG A 269 12.81 -19.14 -9.43
CA ARG A 269 11.44 -19.08 -8.91
C ARG A 269 10.76 -17.73 -9.15
N TYR A 270 11.52 -16.63 -9.08
CA TYR A 270 10.97 -15.28 -9.04
C TYR A 270 11.66 -14.31 -9.99
N HIS A 271 10.90 -13.32 -10.47
CA HIS A 271 11.42 -12.14 -11.17
C HIS A 271 10.60 -10.89 -10.77
N ARG A 272 11.11 -9.69 -11.11
CA ARG A 272 10.36 -8.44 -10.90
C ARG A 272 9.24 -8.32 -11.93
N ALA A 273 8.10 -7.77 -11.49
CA ALA A 273 6.95 -7.55 -12.38
C ALA A 273 7.13 -6.36 -13.33
N SER A 274 8.20 -5.57 -13.19
CA SER A 274 8.49 -4.42 -14.03
C SER A 274 9.97 -4.34 -14.40
N LEU A 275 10.33 -3.47 -15.34
CA LEU A 275 11.68 -3.33 -15.88
C LEU A 275 12.48 -2.24 -15.15
N GLY A 276 13.80 -2.35 -15.27
CA GLY A 276 14.76 -1.37 -14.77
C GLY A 276 15.31 -1.66 -13.38
N ARG A 277 16.47 -1.06 -13.11
CA ARG A 277 17.19 -1.13 -11.83
C ARG A 277 17.31 0.25 -11.23
N CYS A 278 17.05 0.36 -9.94
CA CYS A 278 17.18 1.61 -9.20
C CYS A 278 18.56 1.72 -8.54
N ARG A 279 19.16 2.92 -8.60
CA ARG A 279 20.35 3.30 -7.85
C ARG A 279 19.98 4.41 -6.88
N TYR A 280 20.20 4.18 -5.58
CA TYR A 280 19.86 5.13 -4.54
C TYR A 280 21.09 5.93 -4.09
N THR A 281 20.89 7.22 -3.76
CA THR A 281 21.91 8.08 -3.15
C THR A 281 21.83 8.08 -1.63
N PHE A 282 20.99 7.22 -1.04
CA PHE A 282 20.78 7.08 0.39
C PHE A 282 20.59 5.60 0.77
N THR A 283 20.70 5.31 2.06
CA THR A 283 20.37 3.99 2.61
C THR A 283 18.95 4.05 3.20
N PRO A 284 17.99 3.24 2.72
CA PRO A 284 16.64 3.22 3.26
C PRO A 284 16.61 2.83 4.74
N ASN A 285 15.78 3.51 5.52
CA ASN A 285 15.59 3.23 6.94
C ASN A 285 14.14 3.48 7.36
N LEU A 286 13.39 2.41 7.59
CA LEU A 286 11.97 2.47 7.93
C LEU A 286 11.68 3.21 9.26
N GLN A 287 12.64 3.25 10.19
CA GLN A 287 12.48 3.93 11.47
C GLN A 287 12.49 5.46 11.35
N LYS A 288 13.07 6.01 10.27
CA LYS A 288 13.25 7.46 10.06
C LYS A 288 12.02 8.17 9.46
N THR A 289 11.04 7.41 9.02
CA THR A 289 9.76 7.97 8.52
C THR A 289 8.63 7.63 9.47
N PHE A 290 7.45 8.19 9.20
CA PHE A 290 6.29 8.06 10.10
C PHE A 290 6.00 6.61 10.49
N ASN A 291 6.07 6.31 11.79
CA ASN A 291 5.60 5.04 12.36
C ASN A 291 5.16 5.21 13.83
N ARG A 292 4.20 4.36 14.27
CA ARG A 292 3.70 4.28 15.67
C ARG A 292 4.38 3.14 16.45
N GLY A 293 5.59 2.75 16.04
CA GLY A 293 6.17 1.45 16.31
C GLY A 293 5.63 0.40 15.34
N TYR A 294 6.39 -0.68 15.15
CA TYR A 294 6.08 -1.70 14.16
C TYR A 294 5.56 -2.99 14.78
N THR A 295 4.71 -3.70 14.02
CA THR A 295 4.19 -5.02 14.34
C THR A 295 4.08 -5.85 13.06
N THR A 296 4.27 -7.17 13.17
CA THR A 296 3.90 -8.13 12.12
C THR A 296 2.40 -8.48 12.13
N TYR A 297 1.66 -7.85 13.01
CA TYR A 297 0.24 -8.05 13.26
C TYR A 297 -0.09 -9.53 13.53
N PHE A 298 -0.82 -10.19 12.65
CA PHE A 298 -1.17 -11.61 12.80
C PHE A 298 -0.41 -12.54 11.84
N ALA A 299 0.50 -12.03 11.00
CA ALA A 299 1.21 -12.84 10.01
C ALA A 299 1.89 -14.08 10.62
N ASN A 300 2.53 -13.91 11.78
CA ASN A 300 3.21 -14.96 12.53
C ASN A 300 2.38 -15.46 13.74
N GLY A 301 1.05 -15.39 13.66
CA GLY A 301 0.15 -15.75 14.75
C GLY A 301 -0.20 -14.58 15.68
N ARG A 302 -0.97 -14.88 16.72
CA ARG A 302 -1.52 -13.86 17.63
C ARG A 302 -0.45 -13.33 18.61
N ARG A 303 -0.37 -12.00 18.74
CA ARG A 303 0.54 -11.30 19.63
C ARG A 303 -0.21 -10.26 20.47
N SER A 304 0.25 -10.01 21.72
CA SER A 304 -0.36 -9.02 22.62
C SER A 304 0.15 -7.59 22.37
N ASP A 305 1.33 -7.43 21.77
CA ASP A 305 2.04 -6.16 21.61
C ASP A 305 1.72 -5.41 20.29
N ILE A 306 0.56 -5.68 19.68
CA ILE A 306 0.13 -5.07 18.40
C ILE A 306 -0.42 -3.65 18.55
N ALA A 307 -0.75 -3.22 19.78
CA ALA A 307 -1.41 -1.95 20.05
C ALA A 307 -0.42 -0.84 20.43
N SER A 308 -0.81 0.42 20.15
CA SER A 308 -0.14 1.65 20.55
C SER A 308 -1.08 2.43 21.47
N PHE A 309 -1.17 2.00 22.74
CA PHE A 309 -2.13 2.52 23.72
C PHE A 309 -1.79 3.91 24.25
N ASP A 310 -0.53 4.33 24.19
CA ASP A 310 -0.07 5.58 24.80
C ASP A 310 -0.13 6.76 23.82
N THR A 311 0.01 6.51 22.51
CA THR A 311 -0.08 7.57 21.50
C THR A 311 -0.54 7.06 20.14
N PRO A 312 -1.39 7.83 19.41
CA PRO A 312 -1.73 7.57 18.00
C PRO A 312 -0.76 8.26 17.04
N LYS A 313 0.20 9.05 17.56
CA LYS A 313 1.17 9.83 16.79
C LYS A 313 2.45 9.02 16.54
N ALA A 314 3.26 9.47 15.59
CA ALA A 314 4.56 8.87 15.33
C ALA A 314 5.52 9.12 16.50
N MET A 315 6.17 8.07 16.95
CA MET A 315 7.31 8.16 17.88
C MET A 315 8.65 8.19 17.11
N GLY A 316 8.73 7.47 16.00
CA GLY A 316 9.94 7.39 15.18
C GLY A 316 11.04 6.51 15.80
N GLU A 317 12.29 6.86 15.51
CA GLU A 317 13.49 6.13 15.87
C GLU A 317 13.89 6.34 17.34
N PHE A 318 14.21 5.28 18.08
CA PHE A 318 14.84 5.42 19.40
C PHE A 318 16.27 5.94 19.24
N VAL A 319 16.61 7.06 19.86
CA VAL A 319 17.90 7.74 19.69
C VAL A 319 18.77 7.78 20.95
N GLY A 320 18.26 7.27 22.07
CA GLY A 320 19.02 7.18 23.33
C GLY A 320 18.21 7.61 24.54
N THR A 321 18.92 7.84 25.65
CA THR A 321 18.33 8.28 26.91
C THR A 321 18.96 9.60 27.35
N VAL A 322 18.18 10.43 28.04
CA VAL A 322 18.71 11.66 28.68
C VAL A 322 19.76 11.27 29.72
N LYS A 323 20.97 11.81 29.61
CA LYS A 323 22.07 11.54 30.56
C LYS A 323 22.16 12.59 31.65
N GLU A 324 22.26 13.83 31.23
CA GLU A 324 22.45 14.99 32.15
C GLU A 324 21.62 16.16 31.66
N LEU A 325 21.08 16.94 32.60
CA LEU A 325 20.35 18.17 32.35
C LEU A 325 21.21 19.38 32.68
N GLY A 326 21.26 20.35 31.78
CA GLY A 326 21.73 21.71 32.05
C GLY A 326 20.56 22.70 32.13
N ARG A 327 20.86 23.96 32.26
CA ARG A 327 19.86 25.03 32.33
C ARG A 327 19.07 25.19 31.02
N ASP A 328 19.75 25.12 29.90
CA ASP A 328 19.23 25.37 28.52
C ASP A 328 19.56 24.22 27.56
N SER A 329 20.09 23.13 28.05
CA SER A 329 20.58 22.01 27.24
C SER A 329 20.60 20.71 28.04
N PHE A 330 20.74 19.58 27.33
CA PHE A 330 20.89 18.26 27.95
C PHE A 330 21.79 17.38 27.08
N ASN A 331 22.40 16.37 27.72
CA ASN A 331 23.18 15.35 27.04
C ASN A 331 22.37 14.07 26.82
N VAL A 332 22.58 13.41 25.67
CA VAL A 332 21.97 12.12 25.32
C VAL A 332 23.01 11.02 25.39
N ALA A 333 22.70 9.94 26.09
CA ALA A 333 23.46 8.69 26.04
C ALA A 333 22.92 7.82 24.90
N GLY A 334 23.72 7.64 23.85
CA GLY A 334 23.36 6.89 22.64
C GLY A 334 24.42 7.07 21.55
N THR A 335 24.24 6.34 20.46
CA THR A 335 25.14 6.40 19.29
C THR A 335 24.54 7.19 18.12
N ALA A 336 23.31 7.68 18.25
CA ALA A 336 22.63 8.45 17.22
C ALA A 336 23.35 9.79 16.99
N ARG A 337 23.46 10.19 15.73
CA ARG A 337 23.90 11.54 15.35
C ARG A 337 22.68 12.45 15.28
N PHE A 338 22.83 13.68 15.74
CA PHE A 338 21.76 14.67 15.75
C PHE A 338 22.10 15.82 14.81
N ALA A 339 21.08 16.45 14.25
CA ALA A 339 21.18 17.63 13.41
C ALA A 339 20.33 18.78 13.98
N ASN A 340 20.73 20.02 13.63
CA ASN A 340 19.91 21.18 13.92
C ASN A 340 18.57 21.05 13.18
N GLY A 341 17.48 21.21 13.89
CA GLY A 341 16.14 21.07 13.36
C GLY A 341 15.47 19.69 13.62
N ASP A 342 16.21 18.70 14.16
CA ASP A 342 15.62 17.40 14.51
C ASP A 342 14.40 17.58 15.43
N GLY A 343 13.35 16.84 15.15
CA GLY A 343 12.18 16.69 16.01
C GLY A 343 12.37 15.50 16.94
N LEU A 344 12.36 15.75 18.25
CA LEU A 344 12.45 14.71 19.28
C LEU A 344 11.15 14.64 20.07
N CYS A 345 10.89 13.46 20.63
CA CYS A 345 9.75 13.25 21.50
C CYS A 345 10.04 12.21 22.60
N PHE A 346 9.19 12.22 23.62
CA PHE A 346 9.21 11.27 24.74
C PHE A 346 7.81 11.13 25.33
N LEU A 347 7.58 10.06 26.08
CA LEU A 347 6.38 9.90 26.90
C LEU A 347 6.68 10.43 28.31
N ASP A 348 5.85 11.35 28.80
CA ASP A 348 5.95 11.86 30.15
C ASP A 348 5.42 10.85 31.20
N LYS A 349 5.43 11.23 32.50
CA LYS A 349 4.93 10.39 33.61
C LYS A 349 3.46 9.96 33.45
N ASP A 350 2.67 10.79 32.77
CA ASP A 350 1.24 10.55 32.50
C ASP A 350 1.01 9.83 31.15
N ARG A 351 2.09 9.31 30.56
CA ARG A 351 2.11 8.63 29.24
C ARG A 351 1.60 9.51 28.10
N GLN A 352 1.73 10.83 28.21
CA GLN A 352 1.40 11.75 27.15
C GLN A 352 2.64 12.04 26.30
N LEU A 353 2.48 12.04 24.97
CA LEU A 353 3.58 12.31 24.05
C LEU A 353 3.93 13.80 24.04
N GLN A 354 5.12 14.10 24.53
CA GLN A 354 5.73 15.43 24.50
C GLN A 354 6.71 15.50 23.32
N GLY A 355 6.59 16.55 22.49
CA GLY A 355 7.46 16.77 21.32
C GLY A 355 8.14 18.13 21.37
N PHE A 356 9.38 18.19 20.92
CA PHE A 356 10.14 19.44 20.83
C PHE A 356 11.13 19.40 19.66
N ARG A 357 11.61 20.59 19.25
CA ARG A 357 12.61 20.73 18.20
C ARG A 357 13.97 21.12 18.78
N VAL A 358 15.03 20.52 18.24
CA VAL A 358 16.42 20.84 18.59
C VAL A 358 16.90 22.00 17.72
N ASN A 359 17.27 23.12 18.34
CA ASN A 359 17.78 24.29 17.62
C ASN A 359 19.27 24.16 17.28
N ARG A 360 20.06 23.67 18.23
CA ARG A 360 21.51 23.55 18.10
C ARG A 360 22.01 22.23 18.68
N VAL A 361 23.00 21.64 18.03
CA VAL A 361 23.63 20.38 18.38
C VAL A 361 25.13 20.59 18.54
N GLU A 362 25.70 20.13 19.64
CA GLU A 362 27.14 20.05 19.90
C GLU A 362 27.51 18.63 20.34
N GLY A 363 27.83 17.77 19.36
CA GLY A 363 28.00 16.35 19.61
C GLY A 363 26.71 15.71 20.13
N ASN A 364 26.76 15.17 21.35
CA ASN A 364 25.57 14.59 22.02
C ASN A 364 24.86 15.58 22.95
N ARG A 365 25.28 16.85 22.95
CA ARG A 365 24.63 17.93 23.72
C ARG A 365 23.63 18.66 22.84
N LEU A 366 22.38 18.66 23.27
CA LEU A 366 21.24 19.21 22.53
C LEU A 366 20.70 20.46 23.21
N PHE A 367 20.45 21.48 22.40
CA PHE A 367 19.89 22.77 22.81
C PHE A 367 18.52 22.93 22.14
N PRO A 368 17.40 22.63 22.85
CA PRO A 368 16.06 22.85 22.31
C PRO A 368 15.73 24.34 22.30
N GLN A 369 14.70 24.73 21.52
CA GLN A 369 14.21 26.11 21.52
C GLN A 369 13.73 26.56 22.90
N ARG A 370 13.10 25.65 23.61
CA ARG A 370 12.70 25.75 25.03
C ARG A 370 12.92 24.40 25.66
N MET A 371 13.49 24.36 26.85
CA MET A 371 13.62 23.13 27.61
C MET A 371 12.23 22.52 27.87
N PRO A 372 11.98 21.28 27.42
CA PRO A 372 10.69 20.64 27.65
C PRO A 372 10.49 20.32 29.13
N ASP A 373 9.27 20.53 29.60
CA ASP A 373 8.88 20.09 30.94
C ASP A 373 8.86 18.55 30.99
N GLY A 374 9.27 17.98 32.11
CA GLY A 374 9.26 16.52 32.34
C GLY A 374 10.50 15.78 31.88
N LEU A 375 11.52 16.43 31.27
CA LEU A 375 12.80 15.80 31.01
C LEU A 375 13.50 15.44 32.34
N HIS A 376 14.04 14.22 32.43
CA HIS A 376 14.85 13.75 33.55
C HIS A 376 15.90 12.74 33.09
N PRO A 377 17.01 12.54 33.83
CA PRO A 377 17.98 11.51 33.49
C PRO A 377 17.34 10.11 33.40
N GLY A 378 17.76 9.31 32.41
CA GLY A 378 17.21 8.00 32.15
C GLY A 378 15.96 7.99 31.23
N LEU A 379 15.36 9.14 30.91
CA LEU A 379 14.21 9.24 30.04
C LEU A 379 14.57 8.83 28.61
N ARG A 380 13.77 7.96 27.99
CA ARG A 380 13.96 7.51 26.62
C ARG A 380 13.51 8.58 25.63
N LEU A 381 14.38 8.88 24.66
CA LEU A 381 14.11 9.83 23.60
C LEU A 381 13.96 9.13 22.26
N TYR A 382 13.02 9.63 21.47
CA TYR A 382 12.75 9.18 20.12
C TYR A 382 12.85 10.36 19.17
N ARG A 383 13.27 10.10 17.91
CA ARG A 383 13.33 11.08 16.84
C ARG A 383 12.20 10.81 15.85
N ASN A 384 11.20 11.68 15.82
CA ASN A 384 10.07 11.58 14.93
C ASN A 384 10.20 12.45 13.66
N ASN A 385 11.26 13.26 13.57
CA ASN A 385 11.67 13.97 12.36
C ASN A 385 13.21 14.06 12.31
N ASP A 386 13.82 13.39 11.35
CA ASP A 386 15.25 13.45 11.05
C ASP A 386 15.49 14.50 9.96
N GLN A 387 15.95 15.69 10.36
CA GLN A 387 16.09 16.83 9.45
C GLN A 387 17.14 16.60 8.35
N GLU A 388 18.19 15.84 8.63
CA GLU A 388 19.21 15.51 7.63
C GLU A 388 18.69 14.52 6.61
N PHE A 389 17.95 13.53 7.06
CA PHE A 389 17.31 12.52 6.21
C PHE A 389 16.23 13.16 5.31
N GLU A 390 15.38 14.03 5.86
CA GLU A 390 14.40 14.81 5.09
C GLU A 390 15.07 15.66 4.02
N ARG A 391 16.16 16.37 4.36
CA ARG A 391 16.92 17.17 3.41
C ARG A 391 17.59 16.33 2.32
N LEU A 392 17.99 15.11 2.62
CA LEU A 392 18.55 14.17 1.65
C LEU A 392 17.47 13.74 0.64
N LEU A 393 16.30 13.35 1.14
CA LEU A 393 15.19 12.85 0.31
C LEU A 393 14.40 13.96 -0.40
N SER A 394 14.53 15.23 0.00
CA SER A 394 13.95 16.36 -0.75
C SER A 394 14.62 16.60 -2.11
N LYS A 395 15.80 16.00 -2.33
CA LYS A 395 16.54 16.05 -3.59
C LYS A 395 16.22 14.80 -4.44
N PRO A 396 16.65 14.76 -5.73
CA PRO A 396 16.69 13.52 -6.48
C PRO A 396 17.52 12.47 -5.74
N SER A 397 16.90 11.38 -5.33
CA SER A 397 17.50 10.38 -4.43
C SER A 397 17.54 8.97 -5.03
N SER A 398 17.01 8.82 -6.23
CA SER A 398 17.07 7.58 -7.01
C SER A 398 17.13 7.89 -8.50
N GLU A 399 17.75 6.99 -9.26
CA GLU A 399 17.65 6.92 -10.71
C GLU A 399 17.28 5.48 -11.09
N ARG A 400 16.25 5.32 -11.94
CA ARG A 400 15.81 4.03 -12.49
C ARG A 400 16.20 3.93 -13.95
N LYS A 401 16.93 2.88 -14.33
CA LYS A 401 17.35 2.62 -15.71
C LYS A 401 17.11 1.17 -16.10
N ILE A 402 16.73 0.98 -17.35
CA ILE A 402 16.60 -0.33 -17.98
C ILE A 402 17.92 -0.66 -18.66
N PRO A 403 18.66 -1.69 -18.19
CA PRO A 403 19.89 -2.09 -18.83
C PRO A 403 19.58 -2.73 -20.19
N ILE A 404 20.29 -2.27 -21.23
CA ILE A 404 20.18 -2.81 -22.59
C ILE A 404 21.55 -3.13 -23.15
N THR A 405 21.60 -4.09 -24.06
CA THR A 405 22.75 -4.36 -24.92
C THR A 405 22.45 -3.86 -26.32
N LEU A 406 23.34 -3.10 -26.92
CA LEU A 406 23.25 -2.62 -28.29
C LEU A 406 24.13 -3.47 -29.19
N SER A 407 23.62 -3.90 -30.34
CA SER A 407 24.40 -4.62 -31.35
C SER A 407 24.36 -3.83 -32.65
N LEU A 408 25.55 -3.49 -33.20
CA LEU A 408 25.68 -2.83 -34.50
C LEU A 408 26.34 -3.79 -35.48
N ARG A 409 25.67 -4.07 -36.61
CA ARG A 409 26.12 -4.99 -37.65
C ARG A 409 26.07 -4.33 -39.03
N PRO A 410 27.03 -4.62 -39.93
CA PRO A 410 26.91 -4.27 -41.33
C PRO A 410 25.81 -5.11 -41.98
N THR A 411 25.09 -4.54 -42.94
CA THR A 411 24.12 -5.18 -43.84
C THR A 411 24.50 -4.91 -45.27
N ASP A 412 23.87 -5.55 -46.24
CA ASP A 412 24.18 -5.34 -47.66
C ASP A 412 23.97 -3.88 -48.10
N GLU A 413 23.05 -3.15 -47.46
CA GLU A 413 22.66 -1.78 -47.82
C GLU A 413 23.19 -0.73 -46.80
N GLY A 414 23.95 -1.14 -45.75
CA GLY A 414 24.44 -0.19 -44.74
C GLY A 414 24.68 -0.84 -43.38
N PHE A 415 23.99 -0.34 -42.34
CA PHE A 415 24.16 -0.83 -40.97
C PHE A 415 22.82 -1.05 -40.28
N CYS A 416 22.77 -2.05 -39.41
CA CYS A 416 21.62 -2.33 -38.52
C CYS A 416 22.06 -2.18 -37.07
N LEU A 417 21.34 -1.35 -36.28
CA LEU A 417 21.47 -1.23 -34.85
C LEU A 417 20.27 -1.91 -34.20
N SER A 418 20.55 -2.84 -33.27
CA SER A 418 19.49 -3.58 -32.58
C SER A 418 19.68 -3.63 -31.06
N SER A 419 18.57 -3.87 -30.35
CA SER A 419 18.55 -4.21 -28.93
C SER A 419 17.38 -5.17 -28.68
N GLY A 420 17.66 -6.40 -28.24
CA GLY A 420 16.67 -7.45 -28.19
C GLY A 420 16.03 -7.69 -29.57
N ASP A 421 14.69 -7.67 -29.62
CA ASP A 421 13.92 -7.92 -30.85
C ASP A 421 13.70 -6.64 -31.69
N VAL A 422 14.13 -5.48 -31.20
CA VAL A 422 13.97 -4.19 -31.89
C VAL A 422 15.22 -3.89 -32.71
N ALA A 423 15.03 -3.55 -34.00
CA ALA A 423 16.13 -3.23 -34.89
C ALA A 423 15.77 -2.05 -35.82
N VAL A 424 16.73 -1.21 -36.11
CA VAL A 424 16.63 -0.08 -37.03
C VAL A 424 17.77 -0.09 -38.03
N GLU A 425 17.48 0.19 -39.29
CA GLU A 425 18.47 0.19 -40.37
C GLU A 425 18.93 1.59 -40.72
N LEU A 426 20.19 1.72 -41.04
CA LEU A 426 20.82 2.93 -41.59
C LEU A 426 21.34 2.62 -43.01
N PRO A 427 20.59 2.98 -44.05
CA PRO A 427 21.07 2.83 -45.43
C PRO A 427 22.14 3.87 -45.73
N ILE A 428 23.40 3.42 -45.76
CA ILE A 428 24.56 4.27 -46.05
C ILE A 428 25.67 3.41 -46.65
N GLU A 429 26.36 3.94 -47.66
CA GLU A 429 27.51 3.26 -48.27
C GLU A 429 28.61 2.93 -47.24
N HIS A 430 29.16 1.73 -47.34
CA HIS A 430 30.25 1.28 -46.53
C HIS A 430 31.54 2.06 -46.84
N GLN A 431 32.06 2.83 -45.93
CA GLN A 431 33.33 3.49 -46.04
C GLN A 431 34.31 2.89 -45.02
N THR A 432 35.45 2.44 -45.51
CA THR A 432 36.55 1.96 -44.62
C THR A 432 37.10 3.15 -43.83
N ALA A 433 37.33 2.96 -42.55
CA ALA A 433 37.85 3.99 -41.69
C ALA A 433 39.38 4.06 -41.78
N ASP A 434 39.95 5.26 -42.01
CA ASP A 434 41.39 5.50 -41.97
C ASP A 434 42.00 5.35 -40.56
N LYS A 435 41.19 5.49 -39.54
CA LYS A 435 41.55 5.36 -38.12
C LYS A 435 40.52 4.54 -37.38
N PRO A 436 40.89 3.74 -36.37
CA PRO A 436 39.95 2.95 -35.58
C PRO A 436 38.77 3.80 -35.05
N GLN A 437 37.56 3.40 -35.37
CA GLN A 437 36.34 4.13 -34.97
C GLN A 437 35.61 3.47 -33.80
N ARG A 438 36.00 2.29 -33.37
CA ARG A 438 35.28 1.48 -32.36
C ARG A 438 34.95 2.29 -31.09
N GLU A 439 35.89 2.99 -30.50
CA GLU A 439 35.68 3.79 -29.29
C GLU A 439 34.73 4.96 -29.53
N ASN A 440 34.81 5.61 -30.71
CA ASN A 440 33.88 6.69 -31.06
C ASN A 440 32.48 6.19 -31.23
N ILE A 441 32.27 5.05 -31.93
CA ILE A 441 30.99 4.41 -32.14
C ILE A 441 30.36 4.04 -30.79
N ILE A 442 31.10 3.33 -29.94
CA ILE A 442 30.63 2.97 -28.57
C ILE A 442 30.22 4.23 -27.80
N ARG A 443 31.09 5.25 -27.80
CA ARG A 443 30.80 6.52 -27.10
C ARG A 443 29.54 7.23 -27.61
N GLN A 444 29.24 7.19 -28.92
CA GLN A 444 28.05 7.81 -29.49
C GLN A 444 26.79 7.00 -29.21
N LEU A 445 26.87 5.67 -29.29
CA LEU A 445 25.72 4.78 -29.05
C LEU A 445 25.33 4.72 -27.57
N THR A 446 26.30 4.80 -26.65
CA THR A 446 26.05 4.75 -25.20
C THR A 446 25.50 6.05 -24.59
N LYS A 447 25.41 7.15 -25.37
CA LYS A 447 24.83 8.42 -24.92
C LYS A 447 23.30 8.38 -24.87
N LEU A 448 22.75 7.60 -23.98
CA LEU A 448 21.29 7.42 -23.82
C LEU A 448 20.62 8.52 -22.97
N GLY A 449 21.40 9.35 -22.28
CA GLY A 449 20.97 10.60 -21.61
C GLY A 449 19.67 10.50 -20.82
N ASN A 450 18.66 11.29 -21.23
CA ASN A 450 17.36 11.40 -20.53
C ASN A 450 16.36 10.28 -20.90
N THR A 451 16.84 9.19 -21.57
CA THR A 451 15.99 8.03 -21.85
C THR A 451 15.89 7.10 -20.62
N PRO A 452 14.90 6.23 -20.55
CA PRO A 452 14.82 5.23 -19.47
C PRO A 452 15.91 4.15 -19.55
N TYR A 453 16.69 4.13 -20.61
CA TYR A 453 17.68 3.08 -20.89
C TYR A 453 19.08 3.42 -20.43
N GLU A 454 19.85 2.38 -20.08
CA GLU A 454 21.30 2.43 -19.83
C GLU A 454 21.96 1.33 -20.65
N CYS A 455 22.93 1.68 -21.46
CA CYS A 455 23.67 0.68 -22.24
C CYS A 455 24.69 -0.03 -21.35
N SER A 456 24.52 -1.33 -21.16
CA SER A 456 25.45 -2.21 -20.43
C SER A 456 26.61 -2.68 -21.32
N GLU A 457 26.36 -2.87 -22.61
CA GLU A 457 27.33 -3.40 -23.55
C GLU A 457 26.98 -2.96 -24.99
N VAL A 458 28.01 -2.72 -25.80
CA VAL A 458 27.88 -2.52 -27.25
C VAL A 458 28.62 -3.66 -27.96
N ASP A 459 27.83 -4.54 -28.56
CA ASP A 459 28.33 -5.66 -29.34
C ASP A 459 28.64 -5.21 -30.79
N LEU A 460 29.94 -5.21 -31.12
CA LEU A 460 30.49 -4.89 -32.44
C LEU A 460 31.34 -6.05 -32.92
N PRO A 461 31.37 -6.43 -34.21
CA PRO A 461 32.32 -7.38 -34.79
C PRO A 461 33.77 -6.97 -34.46
N GLU A 462 34.67 -7.94 -34.27
CA GLU A 462 36.07 -7.65 -33.95
C GLU A 462 36.75 -6.91 -35.11
N ASP A 463 36.37 -7.24 -36.35
CA ASP A 463 36.89 -6.68 -37.62
C ASP A 463 36.12 -5.43 -38.06
N PHE A 464 35.23 -4.86 -37.22
CA PHE A 464 34.43 -3.68 -37.60
C PHE A 464 35.36 -2.46 -37.84
N ASN A 465 35.62 -2.16 -39.08
CA ASN A 465 36.48 -1.06 -39.52
C ASN A 465 35.79 -0.12 -40.48
N TYR A 466 34.57 0.34 -40.16
CA TYR A 466 33.82 1.26 -40.95
C TYR A 466 33.77 2.66 -40.34
N PHE A 467 33.74 3.68 -41.21
CA PHE A 467 33.49 5.04 -40.84
C PHE A 467 31.98 5.33 -40.91
N ILE A 468 31.37 5.71 -39.79
CA ILE A 468 29.99 6.19 -39.71
C ILE A 468 30.00 7.59 -39.11
N PRO A 469 29.45 8.62 -39.76
CA PRO A 469 29.37 9.96 -39.23
C PRO A 469 28.66 9.96 -37.88
N SER A 470 29.16 10.75 -36.89
CA SER A 470 28.59 10.83 -35.55
C SER A 470 27.13 11.32 -35.53
N SER A 471 26.72 12.13 -36.52
CA SER A 471 25.32 12.53 -36.72
C SER A 471 24.42 11.35 -37.06
N GLN A 472 24.87 10.46 -37.92
CA GLN A 472 24.15 9.25 -38.33
C GLN A 472 24.03 8.24 -37.17
N LEU A 473 25.11 8.05 -36.40
CA LEU A 473 25.07 7.23 -35.18
C LEU A 473 24.09 7.80 -34.15
N THR A 474 24.02 9.11 -34.02
CA THR A 474 23.08 9.79 -33.11
C THR A 474 21.62 9.59 -33.57
N GLU A 475 21.36 9.73 -34.86
CA GLU A 475 20.04 9.51 -35.45
C GLU A 475 19.61 8.06 -35.34
N LEU A 476 20.49 7.12 -35.66
CA LEU A 476 20.24 5.68 -35.55
C LEU A 476 19.88 5.28 -34.12
N ARG A 477 20.66 5.75 -33.14
CA ARG A 477 20.36 5.55 -31.72
C ARG A 477 19.02 6.14 -31.32
N ARG A 478 18.68 7.37 -31.76
CA ARG A 478 17.40 8.01 -31.45
C ARG A 478 16.24 7.20 -31.99
N ARG A 479 16.30 6.77 -33.24
CA ARG A 479 15.29 5.93 -33.88
C ARG A 479 15.11 4.61 -33.13
N LEU A 480 16.20 3.93 -32.75
CA LEU A 480 16.11 2.71 -31.96
C LEU A 480 15.41 2.95 -30.62
N VAL A 481 15.78 4.01 -29.90
CA VAL A 481 15.14 4.36 -28.61
C VAL A 481 13.65 4.67 -28.79
N ASP A 482 13.26 5.34 -29.88
CA ASP A 482 11.84 5.63 -30.15
C ASP A 482 11.05 4.36 -30.46
N GLU A 483 11.63 3.41 -31.22
CA GLU A 483 11.01 2.10 -31.51
C GLU A 483 10.97 1.17 -30.28
N MET A 484 11.95 1.29 -29.37
CA MET A 484 12.00 0.53 -28.12
C MET A 484 11.01 1.00 -27.07
N ARG A 485 10.37 2.17 -27.23
CA ARG A 485 9.36 2.60 -26.27
C ARG A 485 8.28 1.52 -26.18
N PRO A 486 8.01 0.98 -24.97
CA PRO A 486 6.97 -0.03 -24.85
C PRO A 486 5.67 0.53 -25.41
N LEU A 487 5.06 -0.17 -26.35
CA LEU A 487 3.65 0.06 -26.64
C LEU A 487 2.90 -0.13 -25.30
N PRO A 488 1.91 0.71 -24.99
CA PRO A 488 1.08 0.47 -23.82
C PRO A 488 0.65 -0.98 -23.85
N ALA A 489 0.82 -1.69 -22.73
CA ALA A 489 0.43 -3.07 -22.63
C ALA A 489 -0.99 -3.19 -23.17
N SER A 490 -1.19 -4.03 -24.17
CA SER A 490 -2.54 -4.36 -24.65
C SER A 490 -3.33 -4.76 -23.41
N PRO A 491 -4.54 -4.24 -23.18
CA PRO A 491 -5.33 -4.68 -22.04
C PRO A 491 -5.30 -6.21 -22.07
N ILE A 492 -4.91 -6.82 -20.94
CA ILE A 492 -4.99 -8.27 -20.74
C ILE A 492 -6.48 -8.59 -20.83
N GLY A 493 -7.02 -8.69 -22.00
CA GLY A 493 -8.47 -8.68 -22.18
C GLY A 493 -8.96 -9.51 -23.34
N GLU A 494 -8.19 -9.69 -24.38
CA GLU A 494 -8.72 -10.47 -25.49
C GLU A 494 -8.79 -11.97 -25.19
N GLU A 495 -7.83 -12.55 -24.50
CA GLU A 495 -7.93 -13.96 -24.10
C GLU A 495 -8.87 -14.18 -22.89
N GLN A 496 -8.94 -13.25 -21.92
CA GLN A 496 -9.90 -13.34 -20.83
C GLN A 496 -11.32 -12.88 -21.21
N MET A 497 -11.48 -12.01 -22.23
CA MET A 497 -12.79 -11.72 -22.81
C MET A 497 -13.35 -12.91 -23.59
N LEU A 498 -12.50 -13.73 -24.19
CA LEU A 498 -12.91 -14.98 -24.86
C LEU A 498 -13.37 -16.07 -23.89
N LEU A 499 -12.94 -16.02 -22.61
CA LEU A 499 -13.45 -16.88 -21.54
C LEU A 499 -14.76 -16.35 -20.90
N ARG A 500 -15.09 -15.06 -21.07
CA ARG A 500 -16.44 -14.53 -20.88
C ARG A 500 -17.22 -14.86 -22.16
N GLY A 501 -17.91 -16.02 -22.18
CA GLY A 501 -18.73 -16.43 -23.32
C GLY A 501 -19.58 -15.27 -23.86
N GLU A 502 -19.91 -15.32 -25.14
CA GLU A 502 -20.71 -14.31 -25.89
C GLU A 502 -22.06 -13.90 -25.22
N ASN A 503 -22.43 -14.54 -24.11
CA ASN A 503 -23.49 -14.17 -23.19
C ASN A 503 -22.89 -13.72 -21.86
N GLY A 504 -22.49 -12.45 -21.77
CA GLY A 504 -21.90 -11.81 -20.57
C GLY A 504 -22.87 -11.71 -19.39
N SER A 505 -23.54 -12.78 -19.01
CA SER A 505 -24.42 -12.82 -17.85
C SER A 505 -23.70 -13.41 -16.64
N VAL A 506 -23.53 -12.58 -15.62
CA VAL A 506 -23.24 -12.96 -14.21
C VAL A 506 -24.39 -13.86 -13.65
N GLU A 507 -25.22 -14.42 -14.53
CA GLU A 507 -26.43 -15.21 -14.20
C GLU A 507 -26.17 -16.59 -13.61
N HIS A 508 -24.91 -17.08 -13.56
CA HIS A 508 -24.67 -18.48 -13.17
C HIS A 508 -24.56 -18.77 -11.67
N ALA A 509 -24.40 -17.77 -10.80
CA ALA A 509 -24.53 -18.00 -9.37
C ALA A 509 -25.96 -17.60 -8.93
N SER A 510 -26.76 -18.55 -8.40
CA SER A 510 -28.09 -18.24 -7.89
C SER A 510 -28.00 -17.17 -6.78
N VAL A 511 -29.03 -16.34 -6.62
CA VAL A 511 -29.12 -15.34 -5.54
C VAL A 511 -28.88 -16.01 -4.17
N GLU A 512 -29.37 -17.24 -4.01
CA GLU A 512 -29.16 -18.08 -2.81
C GLU A 512 -27.68 -18.39 -2.58
N SER A 513 -26.93 -18.75 -3.63
CA SER A 513 -25.47 -18.99 -3.57
C SER A 513 -24.70 -17.71 -3.23
N ARG A 514 -25.13 -16.55 -3.74
CA ARG A 514 -24.52 -15.25 -3.44
C ARG A 514 -24.72 -14.85 -1.96
N LYS A 515 -25.85 -15.22 -1.35
CA LYS A 515 -26.15 -15.00 0.07
C LYS A 515 -25.41 -15.98 1.00
N GLN A 516 -25.22 -17.24 0.59
CA GLN A 516 -24.55 -18.27 1.39
C GLN A 516 -23.04 -18.11 1.48
N LEU A 517 -22.40 -17.49 0.49
CA LEU A 517 -20.94 -17.31 0.41
C LEU A 517 -20.42 -16.08 1.18
N LEU A 518 -21.29 -15.34 1.87
CA LEU A 518 -20.89 -14.18 2.64
C LEU A 518 -20.56 -14.60 4.09
N PRO A 519 -19.44 -14.16 4.68
CA PRO A 519 -18.83 -14.75 5.89
C PRO A 519 -19.58 -14.46 7.20
N TYR A 520 -20.82 -13.97 7.14
CA TYR A 520 -21.58 -13.59 8.33
C TYR A 520 -22.47 -14.73 8.80
N ARG A 521 -22.12 -15.34 9.94
CA ARG A 521 -22.87 -16.38 10.63
C ARG A 521 -24.07 -15.86 11.44
N GLY A 522 -24.62 -14.70 11.11
CA GLY A 522 -25.91 -14.18 11.60
C GLY A 522 -26.96 -14.33 10.51
N GLY A 523 -28.23 -14.40 10.86
CA GLY A 523 -29.30 -14.36 9.86
C GLY A 523 -29.16 -13.12 8.97
N TRP A 524 -29.51 -13.24 7.68
CA TRP A 524 -29.44 -12.15 6.70
C TRP A 524 -30.07 -10.84 7.24
N GLU A 525 -31.21 -10.94 7.91
CA GLU A 525 -31.96 -9.80 8.40
C GLU A 525 -31.25 -9.02 9.53
N GLU A 526 -30.50 -9.70 10.41
CA GLU A 526 -29.84 -9.07 11.56
C GLU A 526 -28.51 -8.37 11.20
N SER A 527 -27.88 -8.75 10.09
CA SER A 527 -26.54 -8.29 9.72
C SER A 527 -26.47 -7.72 8.30
N SER A 528 -27.60 -7.39 7.69
CA SER A 528 -27.66 -6.97 6.27
C SER A 528 -26.85 -5.71 5.95
N HIS A 529 -26.67 -4.78 6.91
CA HIS A 529 -25.83 -3.59 6.74
C HIS A 529 -24.36 -3.91 6.50
N LEU A 530 -23.87 -5.07 6.92
CA LEU A 530 -22.46 -5.50 6.72
C LEU A 530 -22.14 -5.79 5.25
N TYR A 531 -23.13 -5.92 4.39
CA TYR A 531 -22.93 -6.11 2.94
C TYR A 531 -22.74 -4.80 2.19
N ASN A 532 -22.96 -3.65 2.85
CA ASN A 532 -22.78 -2.31 2.27
C ASN A 532 -23.63 -2.09 1.00
N ILE A 533 -24.85 -2.65 0.92
CA ILE A 533 -25.75 -2.50 -0.21
C ILE A 533 -26.34 -1.09 -0.18
N ALA A 534 -25.89 -0.20 -1.06
CA ALA A 534 -26.21 1.22 -1.00
C ALA A 534 -26.98 1.76 -2.22
N ASN A 535 -27.18 0.94 -3.28
CA ASN A 535 -27.83 1.35 -4.52
C ASN A 535 -28.62 0.21 -5.16
N ARG A 536 -29.44 0.54 -6.18
CA ARG A 536 -30.31 -0.41 -6.88
C ARG A 536 -29.58 -1.53 -7.61
N GLU A 537 -28.38 -1.25 -8.18
CA GLU A 537 -27.59 -2.27 -8.87
C GLU A 537 -27.02 -3.29 -7.88
N ALA A 538 -26.57 -2.83 -6.71
CA ALA A 538 -26.19 -3.71 -5.61
C ALA A 538 -27.39 -4.49 -5.06
N CYS A 539 -28.57 -3.87 -4.95
CA CYS A 539 -29.82 -4.58 -4.59
C CYS A 539 -30.13 -5.69 -5.58
N HIS A 540 -30.06 -5.40 -6.88
CA HIS A 540 -30.28 -6.39 -7.94
C HIS A 540 -29.25 -7.53 -7.85
N PHE A 541 -27.98 -7.19 -7.66
CA PHE A 541 -26.90 -8.17 -7.52
C PHE A 541 -27.15 -9.17 -6.37
N TYR A 542 -27.59 -8.69 -5.21
CA TYR A 542 -27.86 -9.53 -4.04
C TYR A 542 -29.32 -10.08 -3.99
N GLY A 543 -30.19 -9.66 -4.89
CA GLY A 543 -31.61 -10.04 -4.91
C GLY A 543 -32.35 -9.56 -3.66
N VAL A 544 -32.20 -8.30 -3.29
CA VAL A 544 -32.88 -7.64 -2.20
C VAL A 544 -33.72 -6.46 -2.73
N ASP A 545 -34.82 -6.13 -2.05
CA ASP A 545 -35.79 -5.14 -2.53
C ASP A 545 -35.32 -3.68 -2.26
N SER A 546 -34.45 -3.48 -1.28
CA SER A 546 -34.00 -2.13 -0.88
C SER A 546 -32.57 -2.12 -0.33
N PRO A 547 -31.90 -0.96 -0.38
CA PRO A 547 -30.58 -0.79 0.23
C PRO A 547 -30.58 -1.11 1.72
N THR A 548 -29.45 -1.69 2.20
CA THR A 548 -29.28 -2.09 3.61
C THR A 548 -28.07 -1.43 4.27
N ALA A 549 -27.31 -0.62 3.53
CA ALA A 549 -26.09 0.01 4.03
C ALA A 549 -26.35 0.86 5.29
N TYR A 550 -25.46 0.76 6.27
CA TYR A 550 -25.55 1.51 7.53
C TYR A 550 -25.64 3.03 7.32
N GLU A 551 -24.99 3.54 6.32
CA GLU A 551 -24.99 4.96 5.94
C GLU A 551 -26.39 5.51 5.62
N LEU A 552 -27.26 4.64 5.08
CA LEU A 552 -28.65 4.98 4.73
C LEU A 552 -29.63 4.64 5.87
N HIS A 553 -29.33 3.58 6.63
CA HIS A 553 -30.20 3.04 7.69
C HIS A 553 -29.45 2.84 9.00
N PRO A 554 -29.01 3.92 9.71
CA PRO A 554 -28.33 3.80 10.99
C PRO A 554 -29.21 3.13 12.05
N SER A 555 -28.67 2.15 12.78
CA SER A 555 -29.35 1.47 13.88
C SER A 555 -28.67 1.75 15.21
N ALA A 556 -29.46 1.90 16.27
CA ALA A 556 -28.96 2.15 17.62
C ALA A 556 -28.22 0.95 18.23
N ASP A 557 -28.53 -0.27 17.78
CA ASP A 557 -27.97 -1.51 18.31
C ASP A 557 -27.03 -2.21 17.32
N ALA A 558 -26.59 -1.50 16.25
CA ALA A 558 -25.75 -2.06 15.21
C ALA A 558 -24.34 -2.38 15.71
N VAL A 559 -23.75 -3.41 15.12
CA VAL A 559 -22.30 -3.66 15.20
C VAL A 559 -21.58 -2.55 14.42
N LEU A 560 -20.86 -1.70 15.14
CA LEU A 560 -20.10 -0.60 14.56
C LEU A 560 -18.71 -1.00 14.08
N MET A 561 -18.11 -2.01 14.72
CA MET A 561 -16.78 -2.51 14.37
C MET A 561 -16.65 -3.99 14.72
N GLN A 562 -16.01 -4.73 13.84
CA GLN A 562 -15.58 -6.12 14.07
C GLN A 562 -14.06 -6.18 14.04
N CYS A 563 -13.42 -6.63 15.12
CA CYS A 563 -11.97 -6.53 15.30
C CYS A 563 -11.35 -7.88 15.68
N ARG A 564 -10.27 -8.29 15.00
CA ARG A 564 -9.43 -9.38 15.47
C ARG A 564 -8.56 -8.95 16.68
N HIS A 565 -8.30 -7.64 16.82
CA HIS A 565 -7.76 -7.05 18.04
C HIS A 565 -8.75 -7.25 19.19
N CYS A 566 -8.26 -7.75 20.33
CA CYS A 566 -9.09 -8.06 21.50
C CYS A 566 -8.48 -7.42 22.75
N LEU A 567 -9.20 -6.52 23.42
CA LEU A 567 -8.72 -5.83 24.60
C LEU A 567 -8.42 -6.77 25.75
N ARG A 568 -9.22 -7.83 25.95
CA ARG A 568 -8.89 -8.86 26.96
C ARG A 568 -7.52 -9.48 26.71
N TYR A 569 -7.21 -9.80 25.46
CA TYR A 569 -5.92 -10.40 25.11
C TYR A 569 -4.76 -9.41 25.25
N SER A 570 -4.92 -8.20 24.73
CA SER A 570 -3.86 -7.17 24.77
C SER A 570 -3.57 -6.63 26.18
N LEU A 571 -4.55 -6.71 27.08
CA LEU A 571 -4.39 -6.34 28.48
C LEU A 571 -3.98 -7.52 29.40
N GLY A 572 -3.80 -8.74 28.84
CA GLY A 572 -3.33 -9.91 29.58
C GLY A 572 -4.42 -10.73 30.29
N TYR A 573 -5.71 -10.52 29.95
CA TYR A 573 -6.84 -11.18 30.62
C TYR A 573 -7.55 -12.24 29.76
N CYS A 574 -6.93 -12.70 28.67
CA CYS A 574 -7.52 -13.75 27.84
C CYS A 574 -7.16 -15.14 28.37
N VAL A 575 -8.07 -15.77 29.08
CA VAL A 575 -7.87 -17.12 29.66
C VAL A 575 -7.59 -18.18 28.59
N LYS A 576 -8.25 -18.10 27.40
CA LYS A 576 -8.00 -18.99 26.26
C LYS A 576 -6.53 -19.03 25.83
N HIS A 577 -5.80 -17.93 26.01
CA HIS A 577 -4.40 -17.78 25.62
C HIS A 577 -3.46 -17.61 26.84
N GLY A 578 -3.81 -18.18 27.98
CA GLY A 578 -2.95 -18.22 29.18
C GLY A 578 -2.90 -16.91 29.98
N GLY A 579 -3.81 -15.96 29.70
CA GLY A 579 -3.93 -14.74 30.48
C GLY A 579 -4.64 -14.95 31.84
N GLN A 580 -4.59 -13.93 32.69
CA GLN A 580 -5.23 -13.93 34.00
C GLN A 580 -6.76 -13.93 33.86
N ARG A 581 -7.46 -14.53 34.84
CA ARG A 581 -8.91 -14.39 34.90
C ARG A 581 -9.27 -12.96 35.35
N PRO A 582 -10.11 -12.23 34.61
CA PRO A 582 -10.49 -10.88 35.00
C PRO A 582 -11.33 -10.88 36.27
N SER A 583 -11.20 -9.81 37.08
CA SER A 583 -12.01 -9.57 38.26
C SER A 583 -13.25 -8.71 38.00
N TRP A 584 -13.33 -8.09 36.83
CA TRP A 584 -14.46 -7.24 36.41
C TRP A 584 -15.67 -8.04 35.96
N ARG A 585 -16.83 -7.36 35.97
CA ARG A 585 -18.09 -7.89 35.44
C ARG A 585 -18.29 -7.43 33.99
N GLU A 586 -18.84 -8.30 33.16
CA GLU A 586 -19.21 -8.01 31.78
C GLU A 586 -20.70 -7.69 31.65
N PRO A 587 -21.10 -6.92 30.58
CA PRO A 587 -20.28 -6.48 29.45
C PRO A 587 -19.32 -5.33 29.80
N LEU A 588 -18.22 -5.22 29.02
CA LEU A 588 -17.32 -4.07 29.09
C LEU A 588 -17.79 -2.95 28.16
N TYR A 589 -17.39 -1.72 28.49
CA TYR A 589 -17.73 -0.53 27.70
C TYR A 589 -16.51 0.33 27.45
N LEU A 590 -16.40 0.82 26.22
CA LEU A 590 -15.52 1.96 25.91
C LEU A 590 -16.30 3.24 26.13
N ARG A 591 -15.71 4.22 26.83
CA ARG A 591 -16.31 5.54 27.06
C ARG A 591 -15.41 6.63 26.48
N LEU A 592 -15.98 7.49 25.62
CA LEU A 592 -15.31 8.71 25.16
C LEU A 592 -15.33 9.81 26.21
N GLY A 593 -14.49 10.82 26.07
CA GLY A 593 -14.42 11.98 26.97
C GLY A 593 -15.72 12.81 27.01
N ASP A 594 -16.56 12.73 26.00
CA ASP A 594 -17.90 13.35 25.95
C ASP A 594 -19.02 12.52 26.58
N GLY A 595 -18.67 11.36 27.15
CA GLY A 595 -19.60 10.48 27.86
C GLY A 595 -20.26 9.40 27.02
N ARG A 596 -20.16 9.43 25.68
CA ARG A 596 -20.69 8.36 24.82
C ARG A 596 -20.05 7.02 25.16
N ARG A 597 -20.88 5.96 25.23
CA ARG A 597 -20.46 4.60 25.57
C ARG A 597 -20.70 3.66 24.40
N PHE A 598 -19.83 2.63 24.30
CA PHE A 598 -19.89 1.59 23.29
C PHE A 598 -19.72 0.24 23.98
N ARG A 599 -20.69 -0.65 23.82
CA ARG A 599 -20.64 -1.98 24.42
C ARG A 599 -19.66 -2.87 23.66
N LEU A 600 -18.87 -3.62 24.41
CA LEU A 600 -17.96 -4.62 23.87
C LEU A 600 -18.54 -6.01 24.03
N GLU A 601 -18.43 -6.80 22.97
CA GLU A 601 -18.75 -8.22 22.98
C GLU A 601 -17.54 -9.02 22.50
N PHE A 602 -17.26 -10.13 23.17
CA PHE A 602 -16.09 -10.95 22.89
C PHE A 602 -16.54 -12.32 22.37
N ASP A 603 -16.47 -12.53 21.07
CA ASP A 603 -16.59 -13.84 20.46
C ASP A 603 -15.26 -14.60 20.63
N CYS A 604 -15.16 -15.33 21.76
CA CYS A 604 -13.96 -16.08 22.10
C CYS A 604 -13.75 -17.30 21.20
N LEU A 605 -14.79 -17.82 20.53
CA LEU A 605 -14.68 -18.93 19.59
C LEU A 605 -13.86 -18.51 18.37
N ASN A 606 -14.24 -17.37 17.77
CA ASN A 606 -13.60 -16.80 16.57
C ASN A 606 -12.44 -15.83 16.90
N CYS A 607 -12.14 -15.62 18.19
CA CYS A 607 -11.15 -14.63 18.66
C CYS A 607 -11.40 -13.23 18.10
N GLN A 608 -12.65 -12.78 18.12
CA GLN A 608 -13.13 -11.51 17.62
C GLN A 608 -13.71 -10.65 18.75
N MET A 609 -13.52 -9.34 18.67
CA MET A 609 -14.17 -8.35 19.54
C MET A 609 -15.06 -7.46 18.68
N ASN A 610 -16.32 -7.37 19.05
CA ASN A 610 -17.30 -6.50 18.42
C ASN A 610 -17.53 -5.25 19.28
N VAL A 611 -17.66 -4.10 18.61
CA VAL A 611 -18.02 -2.83 19.24
C VAL A 611 -19.41 -2.45 18.77
N TYR A 612 -20.34 -2.32 19.71
CA TYR A 612 -21.72 -1.96 19.43
C TYR A 612 -22.01 -0.51 19.78
N ALA A 613 -22.92 0.11 19.06
CA ALA A 613 -23.60 1.28 19.56
C ALA A 613 -24.26 0.93 20.91
N SER A 614 -24.25 1.85 21.84
CA SER A 614 -24.99 1.68 23.11
C SER A 614 -26.04 2.76 23.16
N ALA A 615 -27.30 2.39 23.37
CA ALA A 615 -28.34 3.35 23.65
C ALA A 615 -27.89 4.26 24.81
N ARG A 616 -28.18 5.56 24.70
CA ARG A 616 -27.82 6.59 25.68
C ARG A 616 -28.41 6.31 27.04
#